data_0a1381b8dd66ded56ace59bf74681325
#
_entry.id   0a1381b8dd66ded56ace59bf74681325
#
_cell.length_a   1.000
_cell.length_b   1.000
_cell.length_c   1.000
_cell.angle_alpha   90.00
_cell.angle_beta   90.00
_cell.angle_gamma   90.00
#
_symmetry.space_group_name_H-M   'P 1'
#
loop_
_entity.id
_entity.type
_entity.pdbx_description
1 polymer ?
#
loop_
_entity_poly.entity_id
_entity_poly.type
_entity_poly.pdbx_seq_one_letter_code
_entity_poly.pdbx_strand_id
1 'polypeptide(L)'
;MIRAYVEGNDKMLIQALFIVRLGLDSSEFIIEELGGGLSSLLKLPQKLKENIDNGEKVVVILDSDNPPHAGFTQVRDSLNSFKVDNNLEFDYFLLPNHNDDGNLENLLELIINNSHEALFSCFDDYVNCLTQNNTGNFHLPVKKTKIYAYVDTLTPINQKKALKNGNYQFENSHYWNLESPQLDGLVELLRSQLEE
;
A
#
# COMPACT_ATOMS: atom_id res chain seq x y z
N MET A 1 4.29 17.20 12.85
CA MET A 1 4.83 16.51 11.65
C MET A 1 4.33 15.07 11.66
N ILE A 2 3.90 14.53 10.52
CA ILE A 2 3.44 13.15 10.41
C ILE A 2 4.61 12.24 10.01
N ARG A 3 4.75 11.09 10.67
CA ARG A 3 5.68 10.03 10.30
C ARG A 3 4.92 8.76 9.98
N ALA A 4 4.94 8.36 8.71
CA ALA A 4 4.30 7.13 8.24
C ALA A 4 5.35 6.02 8.09
N TYR A 5 5.10 4.88 8.73
CA TYR A 5 5.85 3.64 8.53
C TYR A 5 5.06 2.74 7.57
N VAL A 6 5.67 2.38 6.46
CA VAL A 6 4.99 1.67 5.36
C VAL A 6 5.79 0.47 4.87
N GLU A 7 5.13 -0.50 4.26
CA GLU A 7 5.79 -1.66 3.66
C GLU A 7 6.17 -1.37 2.19
N GLY A 8 7.48 -1.33 1.92
CA GLY A 8 8.00 -1.32 0.54
C GLY A 8 7.41 -0.24 -0.39
N ASN A 9 6.79 -0.68 -1.47
CA ASN A 9 6.26 0.21 -2.52
C ASN A 9 5.05 1.05 -2.10
N ASP A 10 4.42 0.77 -0.96
CA ASP A 10 3.29 1.53 -0.42
C ASP A 10 3.67 2.99 -0.21
N LYS A 11 4.95 3.26 0.03
CA LYS A 11 5.50 4.62 0.16
C LYS A 11 5.04 5.56 -0.94
N MET A 12 5.05 5.10 -2.19
CA MET A 12 4.71 5.95 -3.33
C MET A 12 3.22 6.29 -3.35
N LEU A 13 2.35 5.34 -2.97
CA LEU A 13 0.92 5.59 -2.83
C LEU A 13 0.66 6.56 -1.67
N ILE A 14 1.24 6.31 -0.50
CA ILE A 14 1.04 7.16 0.68
C ILE A 14 1.54 8.58 0.43
N GLN A 15 2.69 8.73 -0.25
CA GLN A 15 3.18 10.04 -0.66
C GLN A 15 2.18 10.75 -1.59
N ALA A 16 1.63 10.05 -2.58
CA ALA A 16 0.63 10.62 -3.47
C ALA A 16 -0.66 11.03 -2.73
N LEU A 17 -1.10 10.26 -1.73
CA LEU A 17 -2.24 10.62 -0.89
C LEU A 17 -1.98 11.87 -0.04
N PHE A 18 -0.81 11.98 0.58
CA PHE A 18 -0.43 13.19 1.33
C PHE A 18 -0.45 14.43 0.44
N ILE A 19 0.12 14.36 -0.75
CA ILE A 19 0.22 15.50 -1.68
C ILE A 19 -1.15 15.80 -2.33
N VAL A 20 -1.79 14.80 -2.95
CA VAL A 20 -2.96 15.01 -3.81
C VAL A 20 -4.25 15.13 -2.99
N ARG A 21 -4.46 14.26 -2.00
CA ARG A 21 -5.71 14.22 -1.22
C ARG A 21 -5.72 15.12 0.00
N LEU A 22 -4.55 15.36 0.60
CA LEU A 22 -4.42 16.16 1.82
C LEU A 22 -3.77 17.52 1.55
N GLY A 23 -3.17 17.73 0.39
CA GLY A 23 -2.56 19.01 -0.01
C GLY A 23 -1.30 19.37 0.77
N LEU A 24 -0.58 18.37 1.32
CA LEU A 24 0.61 18.60 2.12
C LEU A 24 1.86 18.81 1.27
N ASP A 25 2.74 19.65 1.75
CA ASP A 25 4.10 19.75 1.22
C ASP A 25 4.99 18.61 1.74
N SER A 26 6.00 18.24 0.97
CA SER A 26 6.93 17.16 1.33
C SER A 26 7.73 17.41 2.63
N SER A 27 7.72 18.62 3.16
CA SER A 27 8.32 18.98 4.44
C SER A 27 7.42 18.69 5.66
N GLU A 28 6.15 18.37 5.45
CA GLU A 28 5.15 18.17 6.52
C GLU A 28 5.03 16.71 6.96
N PHE A 29 5.59 15.78 6.18
CA PHE A 29 5.57 14.36 6.48
C PHE A 29 6.90 13.66 6.20
N ILE A 30 7.12 12.55 6.86
CA ILE A 30 8.23 11.63 6.60
C ILE A 30 7.63 10.24 6.37
N ILE A 31 8.08 9.54 5.33
CA ILE A 31 7.67 8.16 5.07
C ILE A 31 8.89 7.26 5.18
N GLU A 32 8.83 6.31 6.12
CA GLU A 32 9.86 5.31 6.35
C GLU A 32 9.43 3.94 5.84
N GLU A 33 10.26 3.33 5.01
CA GLU A 33 10.03 2.00 4.47
C GLU A 33 10.48 0.93 5.46
N LEU A 34 9.58 -0.03 5.72
CA LEU A 34 9.84 -1.24 6.48
C LEU A 34 10.16 -2.37 5.50
N GLY A 35 11.41 -2.78 5.41
CA GLY A 35 11.85 -3.81 4.46
C GLY A 35 11.30 -5.23 4.70
N GLY A 36 10.37 -5.41 5.63
CA GLY A 36 9.76 -6.71 5.98
C GLY A 36 8.49 -6.53 6.79
N GLY A 37 7.70 -5.51 6.49
CA GLY A 37 6.38 -5.26 7.05
C GLY A 37 6.34 -5.35 8.59
N LEU A 38 5.34 -6.05 9.10
CA LEU A 38 5.14 -6.25 10.54
C LEU A 38 6.40 -6.75 11.25
N SER A 39 7.10 -7.74 10.69
CA SER A 39 8.28 -8.33 11.35
C SER A 39 9.44 -7.34 11.54
N SER A 40 9.54 -6.34 10.68
CA SER A 40 10.50 -5.26 10.80
C SER A 40 10.04 -4.20 11.80
N LEU A 41 8.76 -3.83 11.79
CA LEU A 41 8.17 -2.89 12.73
C LEU A 41 8.36 -3.35 14.19
N LEU A 42 8.07 -4.61 14.48
CA LEU A 42 8.18 -5.18 15.83
C LEU A 42 9.60 -5.12 16.43
N LYS A 43 10.61 -4.84 15.61
CA LYS A 43 12.02 -4.66 16.06
C LYS A 43 12.38 -3.20 16.37
N LEU A 44 11.45 -2.26 16.22
CA LEU A 44 11.70 -0.82 16.31
C LEU A 44 10.95 -0.10 17.46
N PRO A 45 10.68 -0.73 18.63
CA PRO A 45 9.87 -0.08 19.66
C PRO A 45 10.51 1.21 20.20
N GLN A 46 11.83 1.22 20.34
CA GLN A 46 12.54 2.41 20.82
C GLN A 46 12.48 3.57 19.83
N LYS A 47 12.65 3.29 18.53
CA LYS A 47 12.57 4.30 17.48
C LYS A 47 11.17 4.91 17.37
N LEU A 48 10.12 4.09 17.44
CA LEU A 48 8.75 4.59 17.47
C LEU A 48 8.52 5.48 18.71
N LYS A 49 8.98 5.02 19.87
CA LYS A 49 8.85 5.80 21.11
C LYS A 49 9.56 7.14 21.02
N GLU A 50 10.80 7.17 20.53
CA GLU A 50 11.55 8.43 20.33
C GLU A 50 10.80 9.40 19.42
N ASN A 51 10.20 8.92 18.32
CA ASN A 51 9.43 9.77 17.42
C ASN A 51 8.17 10.33 18.09
N ILE A 52 7.44 9.49 18.84
CA ILE A 52 6.26 9.91 19.61
C ILE A 52 6.65 10.93 20.69
N ASP A 53 7.71 10.66 21.45
CA ASP A 53 8.20 11.54 22.52
C ASP A 53 8.70 12.89 21.94
N ASN A 54 9.15 12.93 20.70
CA ASN A 54 9.48 14.15 19.96
C ASN A 54 8.25 14.92 19.41
N GLY A 55 7.04 14.45 19.69
CA GLY A 55 5.79 15.07 19.25
C GLY A 55 5.43 14.80 17.79
N GLU A 56 5.99 13.76 17.18
CA GLU A 56 5.56 13.34 15.85
C GLU A 56 4.30 12.50 15.94
N LYS A 57 3.37 12.72 15.01
CA LYS A 57 2.22 11.84 14.82
C LYS A 57 2.67 10.62 14.03
N VAL A 58 2.67 9.47 14.68
CA VAL A 58 3.14 8.21 14.06
C VAL A 58 1.94 7.43 13.54
N VAL A 59 1.99 7.05 12.27
CA VAL A 59 1.02 6.16 11.63
C VAL A 59 1.73 4.98 10.96
N VAL A 60 1.15 3.79 11.09
CA VAL A 60 1.69 2.56 10.53
C VAL A 60 0.72 2.02 9.47
N ILE A 61 1.21 1.75 8.25
CA ILE A 61 0.40 1.21 7.16
C ILE A 61 1.10 -0.06 6.66
N LEU A 62 0.42 -1.20 6.80
CA LEU A 62 0.97 -2.51 6.44
C LEU A 62 -0.05 -3.31 5.65
N ASP A 63 0.46 -4.29 4.92
CA ASP A 63 -0.38 -5.35 4.36
C ASP A 63 -0.96 -6.22 5.50
N SER A 64 -2.23 -6.60 5.39
CA SER A 64 -2.80 -7.63 6.26
C SER A 64 -2.41 -9.03 5.81
N ASP A 65 -1.95 -9.18 4.56
CA ASP A 65 -1.63 -10.44 3.91
C ASP A 65 -2.81 -11.43 3.86
N ASN A 66 -2.51 -12.68 3.49
CA ASN A 66 -3.49 -13.74 3.41
C ASN A 66 -3.03 -14.98 4.19
N PRO A 67 -3.96 -15.75 4.80
CA PRO A 67 -3.63 -17.05 5.35
C PRO A 67 -2.96 -17.96 4.29
N PRO A 68 -2.01 -18.84 4.66
CA PRO A 68 -1.62 -19.16 6.05
C PRO A 68 -0.50 -18.29 6.63
N HIS A 69 0.01 -17.28 5.90
CA HIS A 69 1.19 -16.50 6.32
C HIS A 69 0.84 -15.44 7.37
N ALA A 70 -0.33 -14.81 7.20
CA ALA A 70 -0.87 -13.81 8.11
C ALA A 70 -2.41 -13.75 7.94
N GLY A 71 -2.98 -12.56 7.98
CA GLY A 71 -4.38 -12.23 7.81
C GLY A 71 -4.73 -11.05 8.72
N PHE A 72 -5.76 -10.31 8.37
CA PHE A 72 -6.16 -9.10 9.07
C PHE A 72 -6.20 -9.25 10.59
N THR A 73 -6.89 -10.28 11.10
CA THR A 73 -7.01 -10.50 12.55
C THR A 73 -5.67 -10.74 13.21
N GLN A 74 -4.80 -11.53 12.60
CA GLN A 74 -3.48 -11.86 13.17
C GLN A 74 -2.56 -10.64 13.20
N VAL A 75 -2.52 -9.85 12.12
CA VAL A 75 -1.69 -8.64 12.04
C VAL A 75 -2.21 -7.59 13.02
N ARG A 76 -3.52 -7.36 13.06
CA ARG A 76 -4.18 -6.46 14.01
C ARG A 76 -3.85 -6.80 15.46
N ASP A 77 -4.02 -8.06 15.84
CA ASP A 77 -3.82 -8.50 17.22
C ASP A 77 -2.33 -8.40 17.61
N SER A 78 -1.42 -8.67 16.67
CA SER A 78 0.01 -8.48 16.87
C SER A 78 0.39 -7.01 17.08
N LEU A 79 -0.20 -6.09 16.30
CA LEU A 79 0.02 -4.64 16.47
C LEU A 79 -0.53 -4.14 17.80
N ASN A 80 -1.73 -4.58 18.18
CA ASN A 80 -2.32 -4.19 19.45
C ASN A 80 -1.50 -4.68 20.65
N SER A 81 -1.03 -5.92 20.63
CA SER A 81 -0.13 -6.46 21.66
C SER A 81 1.18 -5.66 21.70
N PHE A 82 1.78 -5.39 20.53
CA PHE A 82 3.00 -4.61 20.45
C PHE A 82 2.86 -3.19 21.03
N LYS A 83 1.73 -2.51 20.77
CA LYS A 83 1.43 -1.21 21.36
C LYS A 83 1.38 -1.29 22.88
N VAL A 84 0.65 -2.26 23.43
CA VAL A 84 0.48 -2.45 24.87
C VAL A 84 1.80 -2.79 25.54
N ASP A 85 2.52 -3.78 25.01
CA ASP A 85 3.76 -4.30 25.60
C ASP A 85 4.89 -3.26 25.66
N ASN A 86 4.87 -2.28 24.75
CA ASN A 86 5.90 -1.25 24.65
C ASN A 86 5.40 0.14 25.08
N ASN A 87 4.16 0.27 25.56
CA ASN A 87 3.52 1.53 25.92
C ASN A 87 3.66 2.59 24.79
N LEU A 88 3.22 2.20 23.60
CA LEU A 88 3.26 3.03 22.39
C LEU A 88 1.85 3.47 22.00
N GLU A 89 1.72 4.73 21.60
CA GLU A 89 0.48 5.28 21.04
C GLU A 89 0.74 5.70 19.59
N PHE A 90 0.18 4.96 18.66
CA PHE A 90 0.17 5.28 17.23
C PHE A 90 -1.08 4.71 16.58
N ASP A 91 -1.47 5.30 15.47
CA ASP A 91 -2.54 4.77 14.65
C ASP A 91 -2.01 3.86 13.55
N TYR A 92 -2.85 2.95 13.05
CA TYR A 92 -2.46 2.06 11.97
C TYR A 92 -3.60 1.78 11.00
N PHE A 93 -3.24 1.48 9.78
CA PHE A 93 -4.14 1.00 8.74
C PHE A 93 -3.60 -0.29 8.15
N LEU A 94 -4.45 -1.27 8.00
CA LEU A 94 -4.12 -2.54 7.34
C LEU A 94 -4.76 -2.57 5.95
N LEU A 95 -3.93 -2.68 4.94
CA LEU A 95 -4.38 -2.82 3.56
C LEU A 95 -5.06 -4.19 3.36
N PRO A 96 -6.09 -4.25 2.48
CA PRO A 96 -6.51 -3.22 1.53
C PRO A 96 -7.48 -2.17 2.11
N ASN A 97 -8.25 -2.45 3.18
CA ASN A 97 -9.38 -1.61 3.61
C ASN A 97 -9.61 -1.59 5.13
N HIS A 98 -8.59 -1.98 5.90
CA HIS A 98 -8.64 -2.07 7.36
C HIS A 98 -9.69 -3.05 7.93
N ASN A 99 -10.07 -4.04 7.16
CA ASN A 99 -11.08 -5.05 7.54
C ASN A 99 -10.81 -6.43 6.97
N ASP A 100 -10.39 -6.52 5.72
CA ASP A 100 -10.23 -7.78 5.00
C ASP A 100 -8.76 -8.19 4.91
N ASP A 101 -8.55 -9.48 4.68
CA ASP A 101 -7.24 -10.01 4.32
C ASP A 101 -6.81 -9.48 2.94
N GLY A 102 -5.52 -9.22 2.78
CA GLY A 102 -4.97 -8.79 1.50
C GLY A 102 -3.78 -7.85 1.62
N ASN A 103 -3.48 -7.17 0.53
CA ASN A 103 -2.29 -6.35 0.39
C ASN A 103 -2.54 -5.13 -0.50
N LEU A 104 -1.47 -4.34 -0.76
CA LEU A 104 -1.51 -3.20 -1.65
C LEU A 104 -2.14 -3.52 -3.01
N GLU A 105 -1.76 -4.65 -3.63
CA GLU A 105 -2.27 -5.00 -4.96
C GLU A 105 -3.80 -5.19 -4.98
N ASN A 106 -4.40 -5.64 -3.87
CA ASN A 106 -5.86 -5.72 -3.74
C ASN A 106 -6.50 -4.33 -3.78
N LEU A 107 -5.91 -3.35 -3.09
CA LEU A 107 -6.38 -1.97 -3.13
C LEU A 107 -6.18 -1.35 -4.52
N LEU A 108 -5.01 -1.56 -5.13
CA LEU A 108 -4.70 -1.00 -6.45
C LEU A 108 -5.66 -1.47 -7.54
N GLU A 109 -6.13 -2.72 -7.49
CA GLU A 109 -7.15 -3.21 -8.42
C GLU A 109 -8.47 -2.41 -8.35
N LEU A 110 -8.78 -1.83 -7.21
CA LEU A 110 -10.02 -1.08 -6.95
C LEU A 110 -9.92 0.42 -7.27
N ILE A 111 -8.71 0.93 -7.47
CA ILE A 111 -8.46 2.37 -7.70
C ILE A 111 -7.85 2.66 -9.07
N ILE A 112 -7.90 1.72 -10.01
CA ILE A 112 -7.53 2.01 -11.41
C ILE A 112 -8.43 3.08 -12.00
N ASN A 113 -7.95 3.74 -13.03
CA ASN A 113 -8.84 4.59 -13.82
C ASN A 113 -9.84 3.72 -14.60
N ASN A 114 -11.15 3.93 -14.38
CA ASN A 114 -12.22 3.11 -14.93
C ASN A 114 -12.21 3.04 -16.47
N SER A 115 -11.64 4.04 -17.15
CA SER A 115 -11.48 4.00 -18.62
C SER A 115 -10.53 2.88 -19.09
N HIS A 116 -9.80 2.26 -18.19
CA HIS A 116 -8.81 1.23 -18.50
C HIS A 116 -9.16 -0.16 -17.93
N GLU A 117 -10.38 -0.38 -17.46
CA GLU A 117 -10.85 -1.68 -16.95
C GLU A 117 -10.61 -2.84 -17.95
N ALA A 118 -10.70 -2.56 -19.24
CA ALA A 118 -10.45 -3.54 -20.28
C ALA A 118 -9.03 -4.16 -20.22
N LEU A 119 -8.03 -3.41 -19.72
CA LEU A 119 -6.66 -3.95 -19.56
C LEU A 119 -6.60 -5.05 -18.50
N PHE A 120 -7.39 -4.92 -17.44
CA PHE A 120 -7.49 -5.96 -16.41
C PHE A 120 -8.21 -7.19 -16.94
N SER A 121 -9.31 -7.03 -17.68
CA SER A 121 -10.00 -8.13 -18.31
C SER A 121 -9.10 -8.90 -19.29
N CYS A 122 -8.32 -8.21 -20.11
CA CYS A 122 -7.35 -8.84 -21.00
C CYS A 122 -6.27 -9.64 -20.23
N PHE A 123 -5.81 -9.13 -19.09
CA PHE A 123 -4.85 -9.86 -18.26
C PHE A 123 -5.48 -11.10 -17.63
N ASP A 124 -6.72 -11.01 -17.16
CA ASP A 124 -7.46 -12.14 -16.60
C ASP A 124 -7.71 -13.22 -17.65
N ASP A 125 -8.04 -12.83 -18.90
CA ASP A 125 -8.16 -13.76 -20.03
C ASP A 125 -6.83 -14.46 -20.35
N TYR A 126 -5.71 -13.72 -20.28
CA TYR A 126 -4.38 -14.30 -20.41
C TYR A 126 -4.09 -15.34 -19.33
N VAL A 127 -4.38 -15.03 -18.06
CA VAL A 127 -4.20 -15.97 -16.94
C VAL A 127 -5.10 -17.20 -17.11
N ASN A 128 -6.36 -17.00 -17.53
CA ASN A 128 -7.30 -18.09 -17.80
C ASN A 128 -6.78 -18.99 -18.92
N CYS A 129 -6.26 -18.42 -20.00
CA CYS A 129 -5.65 -19.18 -21.08
C CYS A 129 -4.45 -20.02 -20.59
N LEU A 130 -3.58 -19.43 -19.77
CA LEU A 130 -2.47 -20.17 -19.16
C LEU A 130 -2.96 -21.30 -18.26
N THR A 131 -3.98 -21.07 -17.45
CA THR A 131 -4.55 -22.07 -16.53
C THR A 131 -5.08 -23.28 -17.32
N GLN A 132 -5.81 -23.04 -18.41
CA GLN A 132 -6.38 -24.10 -19.25
C GLN A 132 -5.31 -24.94 -19.96
N ASN A 133 -4.16 -24.35 -20.26
CA ASN A 133 -3.06 -24.99 -20.98
C ASN A 133 -1.91 -25.42 -20.06
N ASN A 134 -2.03 -25.24 -18.74
CA ASN A 134 -0.96 -25.57 -17.80
C ASN A 134 -0.87 -27.10 -17.59
N THR A 135 0.19 -27.67 -18.12
CA THR A 135 0.54 -29.09 -17.93
C THR A 135 1.46 -29.31 -16.72
N GLY A 136 1.57 -28.33 -15.82
CA GLY A 136 2.48 -28.35 -14.67
C GLY A 136 3.88 -27.80 -14.93
N ASN A 137 4.12 -27.23 -16.12
CA ASN A 137 5.45 -26.79 -16.55
C ASN A 137 5.71 -25.27 -16.35
N PHE A 138 4.71 -24.49 -15.92
CA PHE A 138 4.89 -23.05 -15.67
C PHE A 138 4.03 -22.54 -14.51
N HIS A 139 4.47 -21.44 -13.94
CA HIS A 139 3.78 -20.75 -12.83
C HIS A 139 2.85 -19.67 -13.40
N LEU A 140 1.66 -19.54 -12.78
CA LEU A 140 0.72 -18.50 -13.16
C LEU A 140 1.21 -17.13 -12.63
N PRO A 141 0.95 -16.04 -13.38
CA PRO A 141 1.22 -14.70 -12.93
C PRO A 141 0.45 -14.37 -11.63
N VAL A 142 1.10 -13.61 -10.75
CA VAL A 142 0.51 -13.12 -9.51
C VAL A 142 -0.09 -11.72 -9.68
N LYS A 143 -0.88 -11.24 -8.72
CA LYS A 143 -1.51 -9.89 -8.76
C LYS A 143 -0.53 -8.77 -9.04
N LYS A 144 0.64 -8.79 -8.43
CA LYS A 144 1.71 -7.80 -8.69
C LYS A 144 2.08 -7.72 -10.18
N THR A 145 2.07 -8.85 -10.88
CA THR A 145 2.31 -8.89 -12.34
C THR A 145 1.19 -8.20 -13.11
N LYS A 146 -0.08 -8.33 -12.64
CA LYS A 146 -1.24 -7.66 -13.23
C LYS A 146 -1.10 -6.14 -13.14
N ILE A 147 -0.79 -5.64 -11.93
CA ILE A 147 -0.56 -4.21 -11.70
C ILE A 147 0.60 -3.69 -12.55
N TYR A 148 1.71 -4.43 -12.60
CA TYR A 148 2.84 -4.04 -13.44
C TYR A 148 2.47 -3.99 -14.93
N ALA A 149 1.76 -5.00 -15.45
CA ALA A 149 1.31 -5.04 -16.84
C ALA A 149 0.36 -3.87 -17.18
N TYR A 150 -0.54 -3.52 -16.27
CA TYR A 150 -1.41 -2.35 -16.39
C TYR A 150 -0.59 -1.06 -16.56
N VAL A 151 0.29 -0.78 -15.62
CA VAL A 151 1.11 0.44 -15.66
C VAL A 151 2.08 0.44 -16.86
N ASP A 152 2.69 -0.71 -17.19
CA ASP A 152 3.59 -0.83 -18.33
C ASP A 152 2.87 -0.56 -19.67
N THR A 153 1.63 -1.03 -19.80
CA THR A 153 0.82 -0.81 -21.02
C THR A 153 0.50 0.67 -21.23
N LEU A 154 0.22 1.42 -20.15
CA LEU A 154 -0.10 2.84 -20.20
C LEU A 154 1.13 3.74 -20.33
N THR A 155 2.30 3.24 -19.93
CA THR A 155 3.52 4.05 -19.86
C THR A 155 4.22 4.12 -21.23
N PRO A 156 4.50 5.33 -21.76
CA PRO A 156 5.27 5.50 -22.97
C PRO A 156 6.65 4.83 -22.90
N ILE A 157 7.12 4.29 -24.02
CA ILE A 157 8.39 3.50 -24.12
C ILE A 157 9.58 4.25 -23.52
N ASN A 158 9.70 5.55 -23.75
CA ASN A 158 10.79 6.38 -23.25
C ASN A 158 10.76 6.60 -21.73
N GLN A 159 9.65 6.30 -21.06
CA GLN A 159 9.45 6.44 -19.62
C GLN A 159 9.48 5.11 -18.87
N LYS A 160 9.44 3.97 -19.56
CA LYS A 160 9.39 2.63 -18.94
C LYS A 160 10.55 2.30 -18.00
N LYS A 161 11.68 3.00 -18.11
CA LYS A 161 12.82 2.80 -17.21
C LYS A 161 12.46 3.09 -15.74
N ALA A 162 11.57 4.05 -15.48
CA ALA A 162 11.14 4.43 -14.13
C ALA A 162 10.32 3.31 -13.46
N LEU A 163 9.56 2.53 -14.22
CA LEU A 163 8.73 1.44 -13.70
C LEU A 163 9.54 0.33 -13.02
N LYS A 164 10.76 0.08 -13.48
CA LYS A 164 11.65 -0.95 -12.92
C LYS A 164 11.97 -0.73 -11.44
N ASN A 165 11.77 0.50 -10.95
CA ASN A 165 12.00 0.89 -9.56
C ASN A 165 10.68 0.99 -8.75
N GLY A 166 9.59 0.42 -9.24
CA GLY A 166 8.27 0.47 -8.57
C GLY A 166 7.58 1.82 -8.65
N ASN A 167 8.04 2.75 -9.48
CA ASN A 167 7.37 4.03 -9.68
C ASN A 167 6.12 3.85 -10.56
N TYR A 168 4.99 3.63 -9.90
CA TYR A 168 3.68 3.44 -10.56
C TYR A 168 2.95 4.75 -10.86
N GLN A 169 3.59 5.91 -10.66
CA GLN A 169 3.04 7.24 -11.00
C GLN A 169 1.67 7.48 -10.37
N PHE A 170 1.51 7.24 -9.07
CA PHE A 170 0.23 7.33 -8.38
C PHE A 170 -0.44 8.71 -8.49
N GLU A 171 0.33 9.78 -8.63
CA GLU A 171 -0.19 11.14 -8.82
C GLU A 171 -0.84 11.35 -10.22
N ASN A 172 -0.66 10.41 -11.14
CA ASN A 172 -1.18 10.52 -12.50
C ASN A 172 -2.60 9.94 -12.59
N SER A 173 -3.59 10.82 -12.67
CA SER A 173 -5.01 10.45 -12.79
C SER A 173 -5.34 9.67 -14.07
N HIS A 174 -4.46 9.65 -15.07
CA HIS A 174 -4.61 8.76 -16.21
C HIS A 174 -4.51 7.29 -15.83
N TYR A 175 -3.73 6.97 -14.80
CA TYR A 175 -3.54 5.60 -14.32
C TYR A 175 -4.45 5.27 -13.13
N TRP A 176 -4.55 6.18 -12.16
CA TRP A 176 -5.15 5.92 -10.87
C TRP A 176 -6.26 6.89 -10.52
N ASN A 177 -7.32 6.38 -9.93
CA ASN A 177 -8.38 7.18 -9.34
C ASN A 177 -8.11 7.37 -7.84
N LEU A 178 -7.30 8.38 -7.48
CA LEU A 178 -7.04 8.69 -6.08
C LEU A 178 -8.25 9.28 -5.35
N GLU A 179 -9.33 9.66 -6.07
CA GLU A 179 -10.61 10.09 -5.49
C GLU A 179 -11.56 8.91 -5.24
N SER A 180 -11.11 7.67 -5.43
CA SER A 180 -11.93 6.49 -5.20
C SER A 180 -12.38 6.39 -3.75
N PRO A 181 -13.67 6.09 -3.47
CA PRO A 181 -14.15 5.82 -2.11
C PRO A 181 -13.43 4.68 -1.40
N GLN A 182 -12.76 3.81 -2.14
CA GLN A 182 -11.95 2.72 -1.59
C GLN A 182 -10.76 3.22 -0.75
N LEU A 183 -10.36 4.48 -0.97
CA LEU A 183 -9.27 5.13 -0.23
C LEU A 183 -9.77 5.95 0.97
N ASP A 184 -11.07 6.18 1.10
CA ASP A 184 -11.60 7.14 2.09
C ASP A 184 -11.21 6.78 3.52
N GLY A 185 -11.29 5.51 3.92
CA GLY A 185 -10.88 5.09 5.26
C GLY A 185 -9.40 5.35 5.56
N LEU A 186 -8.52 5.13 4.57
CA LEU A 186 -7.09 5.44 4.71
C LEU A 186 -6.86 6.95 4.75
N VAL A 187 -7.53 7.70 3.88
CA VAL A 187 -7.43 9.17 3.83
C VAL A 187 -7.96 9.81 5.11
N GLU A 188 -9.05 9.31 5.67
CA GLU A 188 -9.60 9.78 6.95
C GLU A 188 -8.62 9.55 8.11
N LEU A 189 -8.00 8.37 8.17
CA LEU A 189 -6.94 8.10 9.15
C LEU A 189 -5.76 9.08 9.00
N LEU A 190 -5.27 9.28 7.77
CA LEU A 190 -4.17 10.22 7.53
C LEU A 190 -4.56 11.66 7.87
N ARG A 191 -5.80 12.06 7.58
CA ARG A 191 -6.33 13.40 7.90
C ARG A 191 -6.45 13.62 9.40
N SER A 192 -6.87 12.63 10.17
CA SER A 192 -6.96 12.75 11.63
C SER A 192 -5.62 13.06 12.29
N GLN A 193 -4.50 12.74 11.63
CA GLN A 193 -3.17 13.09 12.11
C GLN A 193 -2.84 14.59 11.94
N LEU A 194 -3.69 15.36 11.26
CA LEU A 194 -3.50 16.80 11.04
C LEU A 194 -4.31 17.68 12.01
N GLU A 195 -5.31 17.10 12.67
CA GLU A 195 -6.35 17.85 13.42
C GLU A 195 -5.97 18.21 14.88
N GLU A 196 -4.69 18.21 15.27
CA GLU A 196 -4.26 18.65 16.61
C GLU A 196 -3.10 19.66 16.59
#